data_7abe3ac2a65d005e953f59adcc571531
#
_entry.id   7abe3ac2a65d005e953f59adcc571531
#
_cell.length_a   1.000
_cell.length_b   1.000
_cell.length_c   1.000
_cell.angle_alpha   90.00
_cell.angle_beta   90.00
_cell.angle_gamma   90.00
#
_symmetry.space_group_name_H-M   'P 1'
#
loop_
_entity.id
_entity.type
_entity.pdbx_description
1 polymer ?
#
loop_
_entity_poly.entity_id
_entity_poly.type
_entity_poly.pdbx_seq_one_letter_code
_entity_poly.pdbx_strand_id
1 'polypeptide(L)'
;MSLGIYPVGIIGGGAWGTALAAVMAQVHDHVLLWAREKDVVRSVNARHENVIFLPGTALSTRIEATADLTRMEECGALLVVTPAQHVRTTLAALPDTQAPL
;
A
#
# COMPACT_ATOMS: atom_id res chain seq x y z
N MET A 1 13.46 14.35 -1.61
CA MET A 1 12.61 15.08 -2.56
C MET A 1 11.45 14.24 -2.99
N SER A 2 10.27 14.81 -3.01
CA SER A 2 9.08 14.10 -3.46
C SER A 2 9.11 13.95 -4.98
N LEU A 3 8.70 12.76 -5.46
CA LEU A 3 8.63 12.48 -6.89
C LEU A 3 7.29 12.83 -7.51
N GLY A 4 6.36 13.40 -6.72
CA GLY A 4 5.08 13.82 -7.24
C GLY A 4 4.17 14.29 -6.12
N ILE A 5 3.07 14.93 -6.49
CA ILE A 5 2.08 15.44 -5.56
C ILE A 5 1.03 14.38 -5.19
N TYR A 6 1.02 13.26 -5.92
CA TYR A 6 0.09 12.17 -5.65
C TYR A 6 0.80 11.05 -4.91
N PRO A 7 0.10 10.33 -4.02
CA PRO A 7 0.73 9.20 -3.33
C PRO A 7 1.04 8.07 -4.30
N VAL A 8 1.99 7.23 -3.92
CA VAL A 8 2.18 5.95 -4.62
C VAL A 8 1.33 4.91 -3.90
N GLY A 9 0.60 4.11 -4.67
CA GLY A 9 -0.26 3.08 -4.13
C GLY A 9 0.39 1.72 -4.24
N ILE A 10 0.31 0.93 -3.16
CA ILE A 10 0.80 -0.44 -3.15
C ILE A 10 -0.36 -1.34 -2.80
N ILE A 11 -0.67 -2.29 -3.68
CA ILE A 11 -1.78 -3.20 -3.51
C ILE A 11 -1.24 -4.55 -3.04
N GLY A 12 -1.39 -4.82 -1.76
CA GLY A 12 -0.92 -6.05 -1.15
C GLY A 12 -0.18 -5.78 0.15
N GLY A 13 -0.83 -6.05 1.29
CA GLY A 13 -0.31 -5.77 2.63
C GLY A 13 0.47 -6.92 3.26
N GLY A 14 0.97 -7.87 2.48
CA GLY A 14 1.85 -8.92 2.97
C GLY A 14 3.26 -8.40 3.23
N ALA A 15 4.19 -9.31 3.48
CA ALA A 15 5.56 -8.92 3.81
C ALA A 15 6.22 -8.14 2.68
N TRP A 16 6.08 -8.61 1.43
CA TRP A 16 6.69 -7.95 0.28
C TRP A 16 6.10 -6.57 0.02
N GLY A 17 4.76 -6.46 0.07
CA GLY A 17 4.11 -5.17 -0.15
C GLY A 17 4.49 -4.16 0.93
N THR A 18 4.55 -4.60 2.18
CA THR A 18 4.94 -3.75 3.29
C THR A 18 6.39 -3.31 3.17
N ALA A 19 7.30 -4.22 2.80
CA ALA A 19 8.71 -3.88 2.60
C ALA A 19 8.87 -2.88 1.45
N LEU A 20 8.11 -3.05 0.37
CA LEU A 20 8.15 -2.14 -0.75
C LEU A 20 7.61 -0.75 -0.37
N ALA A 21 6.57 -0.71 0.48
CA ALA A 21 6.06 0.55 1.00
C ALA A 21 7.14 1.29 1.79
N ALA A 22 7.92 0.56 2.59
CA ALA A 22 9.01 1.15 3.36
C ALA A 22 10.07 1.76 2.44
N VAL A 23 10.39 1.09 1.34
CA VAL A 23 11.35 1.62 0.35
C VAL A 23 10.77 2.87 -0.32
N MET A 24 9.52 2.82 -0.76
CA MET A 24 8.89 3.94 -1.44
C MET A 24 8.75 5.17 -0.54
N ALA A 25 8.57 4.96 0.77
CA ALA A 25 8.44 6.07 1.72
C ALA A 25 9.75 6.86 1.89
N GLN A 26 10.87 6.36 1.37
CA GLN A 26 12.12 7.09 1.40
C GLN A 26 12.17 8.18 0.34
N VAL A 27 11.40 8.04 -0.73
CA VAL A 27 11.44 8.98 -1.86
C VAL A 27 10.09 9.64 -2.16
N HIS A 28 9.03 9.18 -1.52
CA HIS A 28 7.68 9.75 -1.68
C HIS A 28 7.18 10.26 -0.35
N ASP A 29 6.45 11.38 -0.39
CA ASP A 29 5.91 11.99 0.83
C ASP A 29 4.71 11.22 1.39
N HIS A 30 4.03 10.46 0.55
CA HIS A 30 2.85 9.70 0.96
C HIS A 30 2.79 8.40 0.19
N VAL A 31 2.68 7.28 0.93
CA VAL A 31 2.53 5.95 0.38
C VAL A 31 1.23 5.37 0.92
N LEU A 32 0.36 4.92 0.01
CA LEU A 32 -0.92 4.32 0.39
C LEU A 32 -0.83 2.82 0.17
N LEU A 33 -0.94 2.06 1.25
CA LEU A 33 -0.83 0.60 1.24
C LEU A 33 -2.21 -0.01 1.41
N TRP A 34 -2.68 -0.72 0.38
CA TRP A 34 -3.93 -1.44 0.50
C TRP A 34 -3.68 -2.85 1.01
N ALA A 35 -4.43 -3.25 2.04
CA ALA A 35 -4.40 -4.59 2.58
C ALA A 35 -5.81 -5.14 2.68
N ARG A 36 -5.97 -6.43 2.40
CA ARG A 36 -7.26 -7.11 2.53
C ARG A 36 -7.65 -7.26 4.00
N GLU A 37 -6.66 -7.51 4.85
CA GLU A 37 -6.87 -7.81 6.26
C GLU A 37 -6.98 -6.51 7.05
N LYS A 38 -8.13 -6.31 7.71
CA LYS A 38 -8.33 -5.11 8.52
C LYS A 38 -7.34 -5.01 9.68
N ASP A 39 -6.86 -6.15 10.17
CA ASP A 39 -5.86 -6.17 11.25
C ASP A 39 -4.53 -5.57 10.78
N VAL A 40 -4.15 -5.82 9.53
CA VAL A 40 -2.95 -5.22 8.94
C VAL A 40 -3.12 -3.71 8.85
N VAL A 41 -4.27 -3.25 8.35
CA VAL A 41 -4.56 -1.82 8.24
C VAL A 41 -4.46 -1.14 9.61
N ARG A 42 -5.08 -1.74 10.61
CA ARG A 42 -5.06 -1.19 11.97
C ARG A 42 -3.65 -1.15 12.54
N SER A 43 -2.89 -2.22 12.34
CA SER A 43 -1.53 -2.32 12.84
C SER A 43 -0.63 -1.24 12.22
N VAL A 44 -0.68 -1.09 10.91
CA VAL A 44 0.15 -0.11 10.21
C VAL A 44 -0.20 1.31 10.64
N ASN A 45 -1.49 1.64 10.70
CA ASN A 45 -1.91 3.00 11.01
C ASN A 45 -1.71 3.38 12.48
N ALA A 46 -1.90 2.42 13.39
CA ALA A 46 -1.82 2.69 14.82
C ALA A 46 -0.40 2.54 15.38
N ARG A 47 0.38 1.60 14.85
CA ARG A 47 1.68 1.24 15.42
C ARG A 47 2.85 1.53 14.50
N HIS A 48 2.58 1.90 13.25
CA HIS A 48 3.62 2.06 12.22
C HIS A 48 4.46 0.79 12.11
N GLU A 49 3.77 -0.35 12.09
CA GLU A 49 4.37 -1.66 11.99
C GLU A 49 3.32 -2.63 11.46
N ASN A 50 3.73 -3.57 10.62
CA ASN A 50 2.84 -4.65 10.18
C ASN A 50 3.17 -5.88 11.04
N VAL A 51 2.53 -6.01 12.20
CA VAL A 51 2.84 -7.07 13.16
C VAL A 51 2.45 -8.45 12.65
N ILE A 52 1.61 -8.53 11.62
CA ILE A 52 1.09 -9.80 11.11
C ILE A 52 2.05 -10.40 10.10
N PHE A 53 2.53 -9.61 9.13
CA PHE A 53 3.34 -10.11 8.03
C PHE A 53 4.78 -9.64 8.04
N LEU A 54 5.11 -8.58 8.77
CA LEU A 54 6.48 -8.06 8.82
C LEU A 54 6.76 -7.50 10.21
N PRO A 55 6.72 -8.37 11.24
CA PRO A 55 6.92 -7.90 12.62
C PRO A 55 8.36 -7.42 12.84
N GLY A 56 8.50 -6.46 13.73
CA GLY A 56 9.80 -5.95 14.13
C GLY A 56 10.38 -4.87 13.24
N THR A 57 9.70 -4.50 12.15
CA THR A 57 10.18 -3.46 11.24
C THR A 57 9.36 -2.20 11.45
N ALA A 58 10.03 -1.12 11.88
CA ALA A 58 9.37 0.17 12.03
C ALA A 58 9.09 0.77 10.65
N LEU A 59 7.87 1.25 10.44
CA LEU A 59 7.44 1.85 9.18
C LEU A 59 7.36 3.37 9.32
N SER A 60 7.66 4.06 8.21
CA SER A 60 7.55 5.52 8.16
C SER A 60 6.11 5.97 8.40
N THR A 61 5.94 7.11 9.07
CA THR A 61 4.63 7.74 9.23
C THR A 61 4.05 8.22 7.90
N ARG A 62 4.84 8.21 6.83
CA ARG A 62 4.38 8.54 5.48
C ARG A 62 3.52 7.43 4.87
N ILE A 63 3.53 6.24 5.49
CA ILE A 63 2.75 5.10 5.02
C ILE A 63 1.40 5.10 5.72
N GLU A 64 0.35 5.17 4.91
CA GLU A 64 -1.01 5.02 5.38
C GLU A 64 -1.58 3.73 4.81
N ALA A 65 -2.25 2.92 5.62
CA ALA A 65 -2.87 1.68 5.14
C ALA A 65 -4.38 1.86 5.02
N THR A 66 -4.97 1.15 4.08
CA THR A 66 -6.42 1.16 3.87
C THR A 66 -6.91 -0.20 3.41
N ALA A 67 -8.13 -0.55 3.76
CA ALA A 67 -8.81 -1.71 3.20
C ALA A 67 -9.76 -1.30 2.07
N ASP A 68 -9.86 -0.02 1.78
CA ASP A 68 -10.75 0.51 0.74
C ASP A 68 -9.99 0.68 -0.57
N LEU A 69 -10.21 -0.25 -1.50
CA LEU A 69 -9.50 -0.26 -2.77
C LEU A 69 -9.83 0.95 -3.65
N THR A 70 -10.99 1.58 -3.42
CA THR A 70 -11.35 2.77 -4.19
C THR A 70 -10.44 3.95 -3.92
N ARG A 71 -9.74 3.97 -2.79
CA ARG A 71 -8.76 5.02 -2.50
C ARG A 71 -7.56 5.00 -3.43
N MET A 72 -7.36 3.94 -4.18
CA MET A 72 -6.28 3.87 -5.16
C MET A 72 -6.45 4.90 -6.28
N GLU A 73 -7.64 5.49 -6.42
CA GLU A 73 -7.86 6.60 -7.36
C GLU A 73 -6.96 7.80 -7.06
N GLU A 74 -6.56 7.97 -5.80
CA GLU A 74 -5.74 9.09 -5.38
C GLU A 74 -4.28 8.97 -5.82
N CYS A 75 -3.89 7.79 -6.28
CA CYS A 75 -2.49 7.49 -6.50
C CYS A 75 -2.03 7.85 -7.91
N GLY A 76 -0.81 8.40 -8.01
CA GLY A 76 -0.19 8.69 -9.29
C GLY A 76 0.44 7.47 -9.95
N ALA A 77 0.73 6.44 -9.17
CA ALA A 77 1.25 5.16 -9.65
C ALA A 77 0.82 4.06 -8.73
N LEU A 78 0.64 2.85 -9.25
CA LEU A 78 0.21 1.69 -8.49
C LEU A 78 1.19 0.54 -8.70
N LEU A 79 1.51 -0.16 -7.60
CA LEU A 79 2.31 -1.37 -7.63
C LEU A 79 1.46 -2.50 -7.06
N VAL A 80 1.33 -3.60 -7.81
CA VAL A 80 0.48 -4.72 -7.40
C VAL A 80 1.37 -5.84 -6.88
N VAL A 81 1.22 -6.19 -5.61
CA VAL A 81 2.07 -7.15 -4.90
C VAL A 81 1.21 -8.20 -4.20
N THR A 82 0.11 -8.60 -4.81
CA THR A 82 -0.74 -9.65 -4.25
C THR A 82 -0.31 -11.01 -4.81
N PRO A 83 -0.61 -12.11 -4.08
CA PRO A 83 -0.39 -13.44 -4.64
C PRO A 83 -1.11 -13.60 -5.98
N ALA A 84 -0.50 -14.36 -6.91
CA ALA A 84 -1.02 -14.49 -8.27
C ALA A 84 -2.48 -14.91 -8.32
N GLN A 85 -2.89 -15.75 -7.39
CA GLN A 85 -4.27 -16.27 -7.35
C GLN A 85 -5.30 -15.19 -7.02
N HIS A 86 -4.87 -14.04 -6.50
CA HIS A 86 -5.76 -12.94 -6.15
C HIS A 86 -5.66 -11.75 -7.11
N VAL A 87 -4.66 -11.73 -7.99
CA VAL A 87 -4.40 -10.56 -8.84
C VAL A 87 -5.61 -10.22 -9.70
N ARG A 88 -6.21 -11.22 -10.35
CA ARG A 88 -7.36 -10.95 -11.23
C ARG A 88 -8.52 -10.33 -10.47
N THR A 89 -8.87 -10.90 -9.32
CA THR A 89 -9.96 -10.39 -8.49
C THR A 89 -9.67 -8.98 -8.00
N THR A 90 -8.44 -8.74 -7.57
CA THR A 90 -8.02 -7.43 -7.07
C THR A 90 -8.11 -6.38 -8.17
N LEU A 91 -7.60 -6.69 -9.36
CA LEU A 91 -7.64 -5.75 -10.47
C LEU A 91 -9.06 -5.47 -10.94
N ALA A 92 -9.94 -6.48 -10.89
CA ALA A 92 -11.33 -6.30 -11.27
C ALA A 92 -12.07 -5.37 -10.30
N ALA A 93 -11.63 -5.29 -9.06
CA ALA A 93 -12.23 -4.43 -8.03
C ALA A 93 -11.65 -3.02 -8.01
N LEU A 94 -10.59 -2.74 -8.79
CA LEU A 94 -9.99 -1.41 -8.83
C LEU A 94 -10.93 -0.41 -9.50
N PRO A 95 -10.98 0.83 -9.00
CA PRO A 95 -11.72 1.87 -9.68
C PRO A 95 -11.05 2.25 -11.00
N ASP A 96 -11.80 2.91 -11.87
CA ASP A 96 -11.24 3.49 -13.08
C ASP A 96 -10.32 4.62 -12.67
N THR A 97 -9.03 4.50 -12.98
CA THR A 97 -8.02 5.46 -12.56
C THR A 97 -7.03 5.72 -13.69
N GLN A 98 -6.44 6.92 -13.68
CA GLN A 98 -5.40 7.30 -14.63
C GLN A 98 -4.01 6.81 -14.22
N ALA A 99 -3.88 6.21 -13.05
CA ALA A 99 -2.58 5.77 -12.56
C ALA A 99 -2.02 4.60 -13.38
N PRO A 100 -0.73 4.60 -13.73
CA PRO A 100 -0.11 3.45 -14.38
C PRO A 100 0.08 2.31 -13.39
N LEU A 101 0.09 1.11 -13.89
CA LEU A 101 0.37 -0.08 -13.10
C LEU A 101 1.79 -0.54 -13.30
#